data_fcb90b3e6a137a08b4151f0e0d108eb5
#
_entry.id   fcb90b3e6a137a08b4151f0e0d108eb5
#
_cell.length_a   1.000
_cell.length_b   1.000
_cell.length_c   1.000
_cell.angle_alpha   90.00
_cell.angle_beta   90.00
_cell.angle_gamma   90.00
#
_symmetry.space_group_name_H-M   'P 1'
#
loop_
_entity.id
_entity.type
_entity.pdbx_description
1 polymer ?
#
loop_
_entity_poly.entity_id
_entity_poly.type
_entity_poly.pdbx_seq_one_letter_code
_entity_poly.pdbx_strand_id
1 'polypeptide(L)'
;MENQVEDWINQLLSVPNPAFAGMPPCPYAKKAWLDGSVEVKKFEGFESLDKDLVNWNDKIEVIIYEFEDTPYLPHDLEITCAVYHDRYPDFIFYDEHPAQIEEVSGVIINSGLALLIVQKRKELEEARAELMKTGYYDNWTPEMKERIIER
;
A
#
# COMPACT_ATOMS: atom_id res chain seq x y z
N MET A 1 2.31 -4.02 -17.29
CA MET A 1 2.26 -3.20 -16.06
C MET A 1 1.58 -3.94 -14.92
N GLU A 2 0.38 -4.44 -15.12
CA GLU A 2 -0.29 -5.25 -14.10
C GLU A 2 0.55 -6.44 -13.64
N ASN A 3 1.33 -7.04 -14.53
CA ASN A 3 2.20 -8.16 -14.19
C ASN A 3 3.27 -7.80 -13.16
N GLN A 4 3.77 -6.58 -13.16
CA GLN A 4 4.78 -6.14 -12.19
C GLN A 4 4.19 -6.03 -10.79
N VAL A 5 2.98 -5.51 -10.66
CA VAL A 5 2.27 -5.44 -9.38
C VAL A 5 1.90 -6.85 -8.90
N GLU A 6 1.40 -7.69 -9.80
CA GLU A 6 1.08 -9.09 -9.48
C GLU A 6 2.32 -9.85 -9.01
N ASP A 7 3.44 -9.67 -9.69
CA ASP A 7 4.71 -10.30 -9.31
C ASP A 7 5.15 -9.83 -7.92
N TRP A 8 5.03 -8.55 -7.64
CA TRP A 8 5.35 -8.01 -6.33
C TRP A 8 4.49 -8.64 -5.23
N ILE A 9 3.19 -8.77 -5.46
CA ILE A 9 2.27 -9.40 -4.52
C ILE A 9 2.63 -10.87 -4.30
N ASN A 10 2.84 -11.62 -5.38
CA ASN A 10 3.04 -13.07 -5.30
C ASN A 10 4.46 -13.46 -4.86
N GLN A 11 5.49 -12.72 -5.26
CA GLN A 11 6.89 -13.08 -5.03
C GLN A 11 7.48 -12.46 -3.77
N LEU A 12 6.90 -11.37 -3.27
CA LEU A 12 7.40 -10.68 -2.09
C LEU A 12 6.34 -10.58 -0.99
N LEU A 13 5.23 -9.90 -1.24
CA LEU A 13 4.25 -9.59 -0.21
C LEU A 13 3.54 -10.82 0.37
N SER A 14 3.45 -11.88 -0.41
CA SER A 14 2.73 -13.11 -0.02
C SER A 14 3.65 -14.23 0.45
N VAL A 15 4.97 -14.01 0.49
CA VAL A 15 5.95 -15.02 0.87
C VAL A 15 6.31 -14.87 2.34
N PRO A 16 6.17 -15.94 3.16
CA PRO A 16 6.56 -15.89 4.57
C PRO A 16 8.02 -15.48 4.75
N ASN A 17 8.28 -14.66 5.77
CA ASN A 17 9.62 -14.15 6.05
C ASN A 17 9.85 -14.03 7.56
N PRO A 18 11.00 -14.48 8.09
CA PRO A 18 11.31 -14.38 9.53
C PRO A 18 11.28 -12.94 10.09
N ALA A 19 11.56 -11.93 9.25
CA ALA A 19 11.49 -10.53 9.68
C ALA A 19 10.08 -10.11 10.11
N PHE A 20 9.05 -10.86 9.69
CA PHE A 20 7.64 -10.62 10.01
C PHE A 20 7.07 -11.75 10.88
N ALA A 21 7.89 -12.32 11.77
CA ALA A 21 7.51 -13.43 12.63
C ALA A 21 7.05 -14.69 11.87
N GLY A 22 7.64 -14.92 10.69
CA GLY A 22 7.27 -16.05 9.82
C GLY A 22 6.02 -15.80 8.97
N MET A 23 5.42 -14.62 9.05
CA MET A 23 4.29 -14.22 8.21
C MET A 23 4.77 -13.53 6.94
N PRO A 24 3.95 -13.46 5.89
CA PRO A 24 4.28 -12.66 4.72
C PRO A 24 4.35 -11.16 5.06
N PRO A 25 5.11 -10.33 4.31
CA PRO A 25 5.12 -8.88 4.48
C PRO A 25 3.73 -8.24 4.42
N CYS A 26 2.83 -8.80 3.61
CA CYS A 26 1.42 -8.43 3.63
C CYS A 26 0.57 -9.70 3.64
N PRO A 27 0.14 -10.18 4.82
CA PRO A 27 -0.56 -11.48 4.93
C PRO A 27 -1.88 -11.54 4.18
N TYR A 28 -2.49 -10.39 3.87
CA TYR A 28 -3.80 -10.31 3.23
C TYR A 28 -3.74 -10.06 1.73
N ALA A 29 -2.58 -9.75 1.17
CA ALA A 29 -2.45 -9.33 -0.21
C ALA A 29 -2.88 -10.40 -1.21
N LYS A 30 -2.45 -11.65 -1.02
CA LYS A 30 -2.77 -12.73 -1.93
C LYS A 30 -4.27 -13.03 -1.95
N LYS A 31 -4.89 -13.07 -0.78
CA LYS A 31 -6.33 -13.31 -0.69
C LYS A 31 -7.12 -12.21 -1.39
N ALA A 32 -6.78 -10.96 -1.11
CA ALA A 32 -7.44 -9.82 -1.75
C ALA A 32 -7.28 -9.85 -3.28
N TRP A 33 -6.09 -10.21 -3.76
CA TRP A 33 -5.83 -10.33 -5.18
C TRP A 33 -6.69 -11.42 -5.82
N LEU A 34 -6.73 -12.61 -5.19
CA LEU A 34 -7.52 -13.74 -5.70
C LEU A 34 -9.03 -13.50 -5.62
N ASP A 35 -9.49 -12.77 -4.62
CA ASP A 35 -10.90 -12.40 -4.46
C ASP A 35 -11.35 -11.32 -5.44
N GLY A 36 -10.43 -10.72 -6.20
CA GLY A 36 -10.75 -9.62 -7.11
C GLY A 36 -11.05 -8.31 -6.41
N SER A 37 -10.62 -8.15 -5.16
CA SER A 37 -10.84 -6.91 -4.40
C SER A 37 -9.70 -5.89 -4.53
N VAL A 38 -8.68 -6.20 -5.32
CA VAL A 38 -7.59 -5.29 -5.67
C VAL A 38 -7.75 -4.87 -7.12
N GLU A 39 -7.81 -3.57 -7.37
CA GLU A 39 -7.88 -3.02 -8.73
C GLU A 39 -6.59 -2.27 -9.02
N VAL A 40 -6.01 -2.50 -10.20
CA VAL A 40 -4.81 -1.80 -10.66
C VAL A 40 -5.21 -0.88 -11.81
N LYS A 41 -4.89 0.40 -11.70
CA LYS A 41 -5.22 1.41 -12.70
C LYS A 41 -4.01 2.27 -13.01
N LYS A 42 -3.99 2.83 -14.22
CA LYS A 42 -3.07 3.93 -14.52
C LYS A 42 -3.56 5.20 -13.84
N PHE A 43 -2.63 5.98 -13.31
CA PHE A 43 -2.97 7.29 -12.77
C PHE A 43 -3.27 8.25 -13.92
N GLU A 44 -4.46 8.79 -13.96
CA GLU A 44 -4.96 9.67 -15.04
C GLU A 44 -5.23 11.10 -14.56
N GLY A 45 -4.66 11.48 -13.43
CA GLY A 45 -4.82 12.82 -12.87
C GLY A 45 -5.65 12.84 -11.59
N PHE A 46 -5.58 13.95 -10.87
CA PHE A 46 -6.25 14.10 -9.58
C PHE A 46 -7.76 14.21 -9.68
N GLU A 47 -8.27 14.77 -10.77
CA GLU A 47 -9.70 14.83 -11.00
C GLU A 47 -10.29 13.41 -11.13
N SER A 48 -9.62 12.53 -11.85
CA SER A 48 -10.01 11.13 -11.98
C SER A 48 -9.93 10.39 -10.64
N LEU A 49 -8.89 10.65 -9.87
CA LEU A 49 -8.73 10.08 -8.52
C LEU A 49 -9.89 10.51 -7.61
N ASP A 50 -10.23 11.79 -7.60
CA ASP A 50 -11.34 12.31 -6.79
C ASP A 50 -12.66 11.62 -7.15
N LYS A 51 -12.92 11.41 -8.45
CA LYS A 51 -14.12 10.70 -8.92
C LYS A 51 -14.15 9.25 -8.42
N ASP A 52 -13.03 8.57 -8.49
CA ASP A 52 -12.92 7.19 -8.01
C ASP A 52 -13.22 7.09 -6.51
N LEU A 53 -12.71 8.03 -5.72
CA LEU A 53 -12.93 8.04 -4.27
C LEU A 53 -14.39 8.30 -3.91
N VAL A 54 -15.06 9.21 -4.62
CA VAL A 54 -16.48 9.52 -4.41
C VAL A 54 -17.38 8.36 -4.85
N ASN A 55 -17.00 7.65 -5.90
CA ASN A 55 -17.78 6.55 -6.48
C ASN A 55 -17.18 5.18 -6.16
N TRP A 56 -16.52 5.03 -5.03
CA TRP A 56 -15.83 3.81 -4.65
C TRP A 56 -16.76 2.60 -4.66
N ASN A 57 -16.33 1.52 -5.33
CA ASN A 57 -17.05 0.25 -5.34
C ASN A 57 -16.76 -0.51 -4.05
N ASP A 58 -17.78 -0.79 -3.26
CA ASP A 58 -17.63 -1.45 -1.95
C ASP A 58 -17.05 -2.86 -2.02
N LYS A 59 -17.04 -3.48 -3.19
CA LYS A 59 -16.39 -4.78 -3.41
C LYS A 59 -14.88 -4.67 -3.56
N ILE A 60 -14.36 -3.47 -3.77
CA ILE A 60 -12.93 -3.19 -3.89
C ILE A 60 -12.40 -2.75 -2.53
N GLU A 61 -11.33 -3.40 -2.07
CA GLU A 61 -10.64 -3.03 -0.83
C GLU A 61 -9.48 -2.09 -1.10
N VAL A 62 -8.78 -2.28 -2.22
CA VAL A 62 -7.56 -1.56 -2.57
C VAL A 62 -7.58 -1.16 -4.03
N ILE A 63 -7.24 0.09 -4.34
CA ILE A 63 -6.88 0.51 -5.69
C ILE A 63 -5.41 0.89 -5.70
N ILE A 64 -4.66 0.35 -6.66
CA ILE A 64 -3.26 0.67 -6.89
C ILE A 64 -3.17 1.47 -8.18
N TYR A 65 -2.76 2.73 -8.06
CA TYR A 65 -2.54 3.60 -9.22
C TYR A 65 -1.07 3.56 -9.62
N GLU A 66 -0.82 3.24 -10.88
CA GLU A 66 0.52 3.23 -11.45
C GLU A 66 0.79 4.54 -12.20
N PHE A 67 1.93 5.16 -11.90
CA PHE A 67 2.44 6.30 -12.64
C PHE A 67 3.42 5.79 -13.70
N GLU A 68 3.12 5.98 -14.97
CA GLU A 68 3.97 5.47 -16.07
C GLU A 68 5.26 6.27 -16.24
N ASP A 69 5.12 7.55 -16.52
CA ASP A 69 6.24 8.46 -16.75
C ASP A 69 6.15 9.57 -15.70
N THR A 70 6.46 9.21 -14.47
CA THR A 70 6.22 10.15 -13.39
C THR A 70 7.27 11.24 -13.32
N PRO A 71 6.85 12.52 -13.45
CA PRO A 71 7.70 13.64 -13.07
C PRO A 71 7.72 13.84 -11.55
N TYR A 72 6.92 13.08 -10.82
CA TYR A 72 6.80 13.26 -9.37
C TYR A 72 8.00 12.69 -8.63
N LEU A 73 8.54 13.48 -7.71
CA LEU A 73 9.57 13.05 -6.77
C LEU A 73 8.91 12.36 -5.56
N PRO A 74 9.68 11.60 -4.76
CA PRO A 74 9.12 11.00 -3.54
C PRO A 74 8.39 12.00 -2.65
N HIS A 75 8.95 13.20 -2.50
CA HIS A 75 8.35 14.26 -1.69
C HIS A 75 6.99 14.72 -2.22
N ASP A 76 6.82 14.79 -3.55
CA ASP A 76 5.55 15.17 -4.15
C ASP A 76 4.45 14.15 -3.81
N LEU A 77 4.78 12.87 -3.82
CA LEU A 77 3.85 11.80 -3.47
C LEU A 77 3.52 11.82 -1.98
N GLU A 78 4.48 12.12 -1.12
CA GLU A 78 4.24 12.28 0.32
C GLU A 78 3.26 13.41 0.61
N ILE A 79 3.44 14.55 -0.05
CA ILE A 79 2.53 15.70 0.08
C ILE A 79 1.13 15.31 -0.42
N THR A 80 1.04 14.61 -1.55
CA THR A 80 -0.23 14.13 -2.08
C THR A 80 -0.96 13.27 -1.07
N CYS A 81 -0.27 12.31 -0.46
CA CYS A 81 -0.85 11.45 0.58
C CYS A 81 -1.38 12.28 1.76
N ALA A 82 -0.61 13.24 2.24
CA ALA A 82 -1.00 14.10 3.36
C ALA A 82 -2.26 14.91 3.04
N VAL A 83 -2.31 15.51 1.84
CA VAL A 83 -3.48 16.28 1.38
C VAL A 83 -4.71 15.39 1.28
N TYR A 84 -4.57 14.19 0.71
CA TYR A 84 -5.69 13.28 0.53
C TYR A 84 -6.15 12.63 1.83
N HIS A 85 -5.28 12.38 2.80
CA HIS A 85 -5.68 11.95 4.15
C HIS A 85 -6.60 12.98 4.82
N ASP A 86 -6.29 14.25 4.65
CA ASP A 86 -7.11 15.34 5.18
C ASP A 86 -8.47 15.42 4.49
N ARG A 87 -8.46 15.28 3.16
CA ARG A 87 -9.66 15.42 2.34
C ARG A 87 -10.58 14.21 2.41
N TYR A 88 -10.00 13.02 2.50
CA TYR A 88 -10.74 11.75 2.50
C TYR A 88 -10.31 10.88 3.69
N PRO A 89 -10.77 11.20 4.90
CA PRO A 89 -10.31 10.52 6.12
C PRO A 89 -10.72 9.04 6.21
N ASP A 90 -11.69 8.59 5.41
CA ASP A 90 -12.12 7.20 5.39
C ASP A 90 -11.17 6.27 4.60
N PHE A 91 -10.17 6.84 3.97
CA PHE A 91 -9.17 6.11 3.19
C PHE A 91 -7.77 6.32 3.74
N ILE A 92 -6.91 5.35 3.47
CA ILE A 92 -5.46 5.46 3.72
C ILE A 92 -4.77 5.48 2.37
N PHE A 93 -3.80 6.39 2.24
CA PHE A 93 -3.02 6.60 1.03
C PHE A 93 -1.56 6.29 1.30
N TYR A 94 -0.99 5.36 0.52
CA TYR A 94 0.43 5.03 0.56
C TYR A 94 1.07 5.40 -0.75
N ASP A 95 2.27 5.96 -0.69
CA ASP A 95 3.09 6.27 -1.84
C ASP A 95 4.26 5.30 -1.94
N GLU A 96 4.59 4.91 -3.16
CA GLU A 96 5.84 4.21 -3.47
C GLU A 96 6.52 4.89 -4.63
N HIS A 97 7.86 4.94 -4.58
CA HIS A 97 8.67 5.56 -5.61
C HIS A 97 9.96 4.77 -5.78
N PRO A 98 10.49 4.62 -7.03
CA PRO A 98 11.73 3.87 -7.27
C PRO A 98 12.94 4.38 -6.47
N ALA A 99 12.97 5.68 -6.16
CA ALA A 99 14.05 6.29 -5.38
C ALA A 99 13.89 6.14 -3.87
N GLN A 100 12.81 5.51 -3.40
CA GLN A 100 12.48 5.39 -1.99
C GLN A 100 12.49 3.91 -1.61
N ILE A 101 13.17 3.59 -0.50
CA ILE A 101 13.31 2.21 -0.03
C ILE A 101 12.58 2.05 1.29
N GLU A 102 11.72 1.03 1.37
CA GLU A 102 11.05 0.61 2.61
C GLU A 102 11.63 -0.74 3.02
N GLU A 103 12.23 -0.77 4.20
CA GLU A 103 12.97 -1.94 4.67
C GLU A 103 12.58 -2.31 6.08
N VAL A 104 12.37 -3.60 6.33
CA VAL A 104 12.14 -4.17 7.66
C VAL A 104 13.14 -5.29 7.88
N SER A 105 14.06 -5.10 8.84
CA SER A 105 15.11 -6.08 9.20
C SER A 105 15.89 -6.62 8.00
N GLY A 106 16.30 -5.72 7.09
CA GLY A 106 17.06 -6.10 5.90
C GLY A 106 16.21 -6.56 4.73
N VAL A 107 14.88 -6.63 4.87
CA VAL A 107 13.96 -7.02 3.79
C VAL A 107 13.37 -5.77 3.15
N ILE A 108 13.65 -5.57 1.87
CA ILE A 108 13.07 -4.47 1.08
C ILE A 108 11.67 -4.90 0.63
N ILE A 109 10.65 -4.16 1.07
CA ILE A 109 9.24 -4.54 0.84
C ILE A 109 8.53 -3.72 -0.22
N ASN A 110 9.11 -2.60 -0.67
CA ASN A 110 8.47 -1.80 -1.71
C ASN A 110 8.69 -2.40 -3.10
N SER A 111 7.79 -2.06 -4.02
CA SER A 111 7.76 -2.63 -5.37
C SER A 111 8.89 -2.17 -6.29
N GLY A 112 9.50 -1.03 -6.01
CA GLY A 112 10.40 -0.36 -6.94
C GLY A 112 9.68 0.39 -8.06
N LEU A 113 8.37 0.48 -7.99
CA LEU A 113 7.51 1.20 -8.93
C LEU A 113 7.04 2.53 -8.32
N ALA A 114 6.57 3.44 -9.17
CA ALA A 114 5.89 4.66 -8.71
C ALA A 114 4.40 4.36 -8.58
N LEU A 115 3.91 4.26 -7.35
CA LEU A 115 2.55 3.85 -7.05
C LEU A 115 1.89 4.78 -6.03
N LEU A 116 0.57 4.91 -6.16
CA LEU A 116 -0.28 5.41 -5.10
C LEU A 116 -1.26 4.29 -4.75
N ILE A 117 -1.21 3.81 -3.52
CA ILE A 117 -2.04 2.72 -3.03
C ILE A 117 -3.11 3.30 -2.12
N VAL A 118 -4.37 3.05 -2.45
CA VAL A 118 -5.52 3.57 -1.71
C VAL A 118 -6.32 2.42 -1.13
N GLN A 119 -6.54 2.45 0.18
CA GLN A 119 -7.26 1.41 0.91
C GLN A 119 -8.32 2.04 1.80
N LYS A 120 -9.41 1.29 2.06
CA LYS A 120 -10.38 1.71 3.06
C LYS A 120 -9.75 1.62 4.45
N ARG A 121 -9.86 2.70 5.23
CA ARG A 121 -9.25 2.81 6.55
C ARG A 121 -9.77 1.76 7.53
N LYS A 122 -11.07 1.56 7.57
CA LYS A 122 -11.71 0.65 8.53
C LYS A 122 -11.18 -0.77 8.42
N GLU A 123 -11.19 -1.33 7.22
CA GLU A 123 -10.74 -2.69 6.96
C GLU A 123 -9.25 -2.86 7.25
N LEU A 124 -8.46 -1.85 6.90
CA LEU A 124 -7.02 -1.89 7.16
C LEU A 124 -6.71 -1.81 8.67
N GLU A 125 -7.41 -0.97 9.41
CA GLU A 125 -7.23 -0.86 10.86
C GLU A 125 -7.64 -2.14 11.58
N GLU A 126 -8.71 -2.80 11.14
CA GLU A 126 -9.14 -4.10 11.66
C GLU A 126 -8.06 -5.16 11.42
N ALA A 127 -7.50 -5.21 10.20
CA ALA A 127 -6.41 -6.14 9.87
C ALA A 127 -5.16 -5.87 10.70
N ARG A 128 -4.79 -4.62 10.90
CA ARG A 128 -3.64 -4.23 11.72
C ARG A 128 -3.85 -4.62 13.19
N ALA A 129 -5.05 -4.46 13.71
CA ALA A 129 -5.37 -4.86 15.07
C ALA A 129 -5.14 -6.36 15.29
N GLU A 130 -5.47 -7.19 14.32
CA GLU A 130 -5.19 -8.61 14.37
C GLU A 130 -3.69 -8.91 14.29
N LEU A 131 -2.96 -8.21 13.42
CA LEU A 131 -1.51 -8.38 13.28
C LEU A 131 -0.76 -7.95 14.54
N MET A 132 -1.26 -6.96 15.28
CA MET A 132 -0.66 -6.52 16.53
C MET A 132 -0.70 -7.58 17.64
N LYS A 133 -1.61 -8.53 17.56
CA LYS A 133 -1.69 -9.65 18.50
C LYS A 133 -0.65 -10.73 18.22
N THR A 134 0.08 -10.60 17.11
CA THR A 134 1.15 -11.51 16.69
C THR A 134 2.50 -10.81 16.81
N GLY A 135 3.58 -11.48 16.48
CA GLY A 135 4.91 -10.87 16.40
C GLY A 135 5.21 -10.14 15.11
N TYR A 136 4.20 -9.91 14.25
CA TYR A 136 4.39 -9.33 12.92
C TYR A 136 5.16 -8.01 12.93
N TYR A 137 4.86 -7.12 13.88
CA TYR A 137 5.48 -5.79 13.96
C TYR A 137 6.73 -5.73 14.85
N ASP A 138 7.16 -6.83 15.43
CA ASP A 138 8.26 -6.82 16.43
C ASP A 138 9.59 -6.30 15.86
N ASN A 139 9.85 -6.56 14.58
CA ASN A 139 11.09 -6.16 13.92
C ASN A 139 10.99 -4.84 13.17
N TRP A 140 9.85 -4.16 13.24
CA TRP A 140 9.66 -2.88 12.59
C TRP A 140 10.35 -1.76 13.35
N THR A 141 11.07 -0.89 12.63
CA THR A 141 11.67 0.30 13.24
C THR A 141 10.59 1.33 13.58
N PRO A 142 10.87 2.27 14.53
CA PRO A 142 9.95 3.37 14.80
C PRO A 142 9.63 4.20 13.56
N GLU A 143 10.61 4.42 12.69
CA GLU A 143 10.43 5.19 11.45
C GLU A 143 9.46 4.49 10.50
N MET A 144 9.57 3.17 10.34
CA MET A 144 8.66 2.40 9.51
C MET A 144 7.25 2.36 10.08
N LYS A 145 7.10 2.24 11.40
CA LYS A 145 5.80 2.29 12.05
C LYS A 145 5.12 3.63 11.83
N GLU A 146 5.85 4.72 12.00
CA GLU A 146 5.33 6.07 11.75
C GLU A 146 4.91 6.23 10.29
N ARG A 147 5.75 5.80 9.37
CA ARG A 147 5.49 5.95 7.93
C ARG A 147 4.29 5.13 7.45
N ILE A 148 4.13 3.90 7.93
CA ILE A 148 3.15 2.94 7.40
C ILE A 148 1.92 2.84 8.29
N ILE A 149 2.09 2.70 9.60
CA ILE A 149 0.99 2.38 10.52
C ILE A 149 0.25 3.61 11.02
N GLU A 150 0.97 4.70 11.25
CA GLU A 150 0.41 5.91 11.87
C GLU A 150 -0.21 6.90 10.88
N ARG A 151 -0.44 6.48 9.66
CA ARG A 151 -1.09 7.31 8.62
C ARG A 151 -2.60 7.48 8.81
#